data_ee5471c120443a0cf1a61373a2229c6c
#
_entry.id   ee5471c120443a0cf1a61373a2229c6c
#
_cell.length_a   1.000
_cell.length_b   1.000
_cell.length_c   1.000
_cell.angle_alpha   90.00
_cell.angle_beta   90.00
_cell.angle_gamma   90.00
#
_symmetry.space_group_name_H-M   'P 1'
#
loop_
_entity.id
_entity.type
_entity.pdbx_description
1 polymer ?
#
loop_
_entity_poly.entity_id
_entity_poly.type
_entity_poly.pdbx_seq_one_letter_code
_entity_poly.pdbx_strand_id
1 'polypeptide(L)'
;MDPTIEQMLLKYPTTNVFEKKNAIKEILQEIVLCGLSRAGFFREAAFYGGTALRIFHGLDRFSEDLDFSLREKNLHFDLSEYFPTLEKELRSYGFRFRAETKEKSRESDNLSAFLKGGTREHVLRIDPEDATAMMIDRNELIKIKIEVDVNPPDGASFSTQYRLLPIPYEVTLYDLPSLFAGKLHAVLCRAWKSRVKGRDLYDYVFYRSA
;
A
#
# COMPACT_ATOMS: atom_id res chain seq x y z
N MET A 1 -4.77 -13.55 -19.14
CA MET A 1 -4.70 -12.54 -18.04
C MET A 1 -6.12 -12.10 -17.71
N ASP A 2 -6.38 -11.64 -16.50
CA ASP A 2 -7.67 -11.02 -16.15
C ASP A 2 -7.80 -9.67 -16.87
N PRO A 3 -8.93 -9.38 -17.57
CA PRO A 3 -9.08 -8.14 -18.34
C PRO A 3 -8.95 -6.86 -17.49
N THR A 4 -9.34 -6.93 -16.21
CA THR A 4 -9.20 -5.81 -15.29
C THR A 4 -7.73 -5.50 -15.01
N ILE A 5 -6.92 -6.55 -14.82
CA ILE A 5 -5.48 -6.40 -14.61
C ILE A 5 -4.80 -5.85 -15.86
N GLU A 6 -5.20 -6.30 -17.05
CA GLU A 6 -4.72 -5.73 -18.32
C GLU A 6 -5.01 -4.23 -18.39
N GLN A 7 -6.24 -3.82 -18.08
CA GLN A 7 -6.62 -2.42 -18.06
C GLN A 7 -5.82 -1.60 -17.03
N MET A 8 -5.56 -2.17 -15.85
CA MET A 8 -4.75 -1.52 -14.83
C MET A 8 -3.30 -1.34 -15.28
N LEU A 9 -2.73 -2.34 -15.96
CA LEU A 9 -1.35 -2.29 -16.47
C LEU A 9 -1.12 -1.19 -17.51
N LEU A 10 -2.12 -0.82 -18.29
CA LEU A 10 -2.00 0.24 -19.29
C LEU A 10 -1.57 1.60 -18.73
N LYS A 11 -1.68 1.79 -17.41
CA LYS A 11 -1.26 3.02 -16.73
C LYS A 11 0.24 3.10 -16.45
N TYR A 12 0.96 2.00 -16.63
CA TYR A 12 2.36 1.87 -16.19
C TYR A 12 3.30 1.60 -17.36
N PRO A 13 4.52 2.16 -17.33
CA PRO A 13 5.58 1.66 -18.19
C PRO A 13 5.96 0.24 -17.76
N THR A 14 6.19 -0.63 -18.75
CA THR A 14 6.56 -2.04 -18.53
C THR A 14 7.73 -2.46 -19.42
N THR A 15 8.65 -1.53 -19.69
CA THR A 15 9.75 -1.75 -20.64
C THR A 15 10.88 -2.60 -20.06
N ASN A 16 10.99 -2.65 -18.73
CA ASN A 16 12.01 -3.43 -18.03
C ASN A 16 11.46 -4.11 -16.78
N VAL A 17 12.24 -5.05 -16.21
CA VAL A 17 11.84 -5.85 -15.02
C VAL A 17 11.49 -4.98 -13.83
N PHE A 18 12.22 -3.89 -13.61
CA PHE A 18 11.98 -3.01 -12.47
C PHE A 18 10.63 -2.30 -12.57
N GLU A 19 10.33 -1.76 -13.75
CA GLU A 19 9.03 -1.13 -14.03
C GLU A 19 7.88 -2.13 -13.90
N LYS A 20 8.03 -3.35 -14.46
CA LYS A 20 7.03 -4.42 -14.32
C LYS A 20 6.79 -4.78 -12.85
N LYS A 21 7.84 -4.93 -12.05
CA LYS A 21 7.72 -5.21 -10.61
C LYS A 21 6.98 -4.08 -9.88
N ASN A 22 7.26 -2.83 -10.20
CA ASN A 22 6.59 -1.67 -9.59
C ASN A 22 5.12 -1.60 -10.00
N ALA A 23 4.82 -1.81 -11.29
CA ALA A 23 3.45 -1.87 -11.79
C ALA A 23 2.63 -2.96 -11.07
N ILE A 24 3.19 -4.17 -10.95
CA ILE A 24 2.55 -5.27 -10.22
C ILE A 24 2.31 -4.89 -8.76
N LYS A 25 3.30 -4.32 -8.08
CA LYS A 25 3.16 -3.90 -6.67
C LYS A 25 2.03 -2.88 -6.51
N GLU A 26 1.95 -1.86 -7.36
CA GLU A 26 0.92 -0.82 -7.25
C GLU A 26 -0.48 -1.38 -7.55
N ILE A 27 -0.61 -2.28 -8.54
CA ILE A 27 -1.86 -3.00 -8.82
C ILE A 27 -2.28 -3.85 -7.61
N LEU A 28 -1.36 -4.58 -7.01
CA LEU A 28 -1.62 -5.37 -5.81
C LEU A 28 -2.04 -4.49 -4.62
N GLN A 29 -1.46 -3.31 -4.47
CA GLN A 29 -1.87 -2.32 -3.46
C GLN A 29 -3.32 -1.87 -3.70
N GLU A 30 -3.71 -1.56 -4.93
CA GLU A 30 -5.09 -1.18 -5.26
C GLU A 30 -6.08 -2.35 -5.00
N ILE A 31 -5.70 -3.60 -5.30
CA ILE A 31 -6.52 -4.79 -4.99
C ILE A 31 -6.66 -4.97 -3.46
N VAL A 32 -5.60 -4.77 -2.71
CA VAL A 32 -5.63 -4.84 -1.24
C VAL A 32 -6.53 -3.75 -0.66
N LEU A 33 -6.45 -2.51 -1.15
CA LEU A 33 -7.34 -1.42 -0.74
C LEU A 33 -8.82 -1.75 -1.04
N CYS A 34 -9.10 -2.32 -2.21
CA CYS A 34 -10.43 -2.81 -2.56
C CYS A 34 -10.91 -3.90 -1.58
N GLY A 35 -10.07 -4.87 -1.27
CA GLY A 35 -10.38 -5.94 -0.31
C GLY A 35 -10.65 -5.41 1.10
N LEU A 36 -9.85 -4.45 1.57
CA LEU A 36 -10.05 -3.76 2.86
C LEU A 36 -11.36 -2.98 2.88
N SER A 37 -11.68 -2.27 1.80
CA SER A 37 -12.95 -1.56 1.66
C SER A 37 -14.14 -2.51 1.78
N ARG A 38 -14.13 -3.60 1.05
CA ARG A 38 -15.18 -4.62 1.08
C ARG A 38 -15.32 -5.33 2.43
N ALA A 39 -14.23 -5.45 3.17
CA ALA A 39 -14.23 -5.98 4.52
C ALA A 39 -14.71 -4.97 5.58
N GLY A 40 -14.99 -3.71 5.20
CA GLY A 40 -15.45 -2.67 6.11
C GLY A 40 -14.35 -2.02 6.94
N PHE A 41 -13.07 -2.25 6.62
CA PHE A 41 -11.90 -1.74 7.33
C PHE A 41 -11.92 -0.21 7.47
N PHE A 42 -12.35 0.51 6.43
CA PHE A 42 -12.38 1.97 6.42
C PHE A 42 -13.46 2.62 7.31
N ARG A 43 -14.27 1.83 8.01
CA ARG A 43 -15.13 2.34 9.09
C ARG A 43 -14.32 2.72 10.32
N GLU A 44 -13.23 2.00 10.58
CA GLU A 44 -12.39 2.15 11.76
C GLU A 44 -11.03 2.78 11.46
N ALA A 45 -10.56 2.72 10.22
CA ALA A 45 -9.22 3.15 9.80
C ALA A 45 -9.26 4.13 8.64
N ALA A 46 -8.22 4.93 8.53
CA ALA A 46 -7.96 5.83 7.41
C ALA A 46 -6.59 5.53 6.79
N PHE A 47 -6.51 5.63 5.48
CA PHE A 47 -5.29 5.45 4.70
C PHE A 47 -4.50 6.76 4.66
N TYR A 48 -3.17 6.66 4.85
CA TYR A 48 -2.31 7.83 4.83
C TYR A 48 -0.92 7.47 4.25
N GLY A 49 0.02 8.39 4.36
CA GLY A 49 1.41 8.14 3.95
C GLY A 49 1.68 8.33 2.46
N GLY A 50 2.86 7.86 2.03
CA GLY A 50 3.35 8.09 0.67
C GLY A 50 2.52 7.38 -0.41
N THR A 51 1.96 6.21 -0.10
CA THR A 51 1.16 5.45 -1.06
C THR A 51 -0.23 6.08 -1.23
N ALA A 52 -0.79 6.67 -0.17
CA ALA A 52 -2.02 7.46 -0.28
C ALA A 52 -1.82 8.67 -1.21
N LEU A 53 -0.69 9.40 -1.07
CA LEU A 53 -0.34 10.47 -2.00
C LEU A 53 -0.16 9.98 -3.43
N ARG A 54 0.48 8.84 -3.62
CA ARG A 54 0.71 8.24 -4.94
C ARG A 54 -0.59 7.88 -5.64
N ILE A 55 -1.46 7.12 -4.97
CA ILE A 55 -2.66 6.53 -5.58
C ILE A 55 -3.77 7.59 -5.74
N PHE A 56 -3.92 8.51 -4.78
CA PHE A 56 -5.07 9.42 -4.72
C PHE A 56 -4.76 10.87 -5.07
N HIS A 57 -3.50 11.29 -4.96
CA HIS A 57 -3.11 12.69 -5.16
C HIS A 57 -2.05 12.90 -6.25
N GLY A 58 -1.66 11.82 -6.98
CA GLY A 58 -0.80 11.95 -8.15
C GLY A 58 0.69 12.16 -7.85
N LEU A 59 1.16 11.75 -6.67
CA LEU A 59 2.60 11.73 -6.38
C LEU A 59 3.30 10.83 -7.40
N ASP A 60 4.27 11.34 -8.13
CA ASP A 60 4.89 10.65 -9.27
C ASP A 60 5.96 9.60 -8.86
N ARG A 61 6.49 9.65 -7.64
CA ARG A 61 7.39 8.60 -7.14
C ARG A 61 6.62 7.36 -6.65
N PHE A 62 7.18 6.19 -6.90
CA PHE A 62 6.68 4.91 -6.37
C PHE A 62 6.73 4.86 -4.83
N SER A 63 5.75 4.21 -4.23
CA SER A 63 5.67 3.98 -2.78
C SER A 63 5.26 2.54 -2.49
N GLU A 64 5.88 1.92 -1.47
CA GLU A 64 5.81 0.47 -1.27
C GLU A 64 4.85 0.03 -0.17
N ASP A 65 4.77 0.79 0.93
CA ASP A 65 4.03 0.40 2.13
C ASP A 65 2.60 0.95 2.09
N LEU A 66 1.66 0.21 2.65
CA LEU A 66 0.29 0.66 2.90
C LEU A 66 0.19 1.06 4.37
N ASP A 67 0.15 2.36 4.61
CA ASP A 67 0.12 2.95 5.95
C ASP A 67 -1.31 3.35 6.32
N PHE A 68 -1.82 2.81 7.42
CA PHE A 68 -3.14 3.11 7.96
C PHE A 68 -3.04 3.60 9.39
N SER A 69 -3.99 4.40 9.80
CA SER A 69 -4.18 4.79 11.19
C SER A 69 -5.64 4.53 11.57
N LEU A 70 -5.88 3.99 12.75
CA LEU A 70 -7.25 3.95 13.25
C LEU A 70 -7.78 5.39 13.40
N ARG A 71 -9.08 5.55 13.29
CA ARG A 71 -9.76 6.84 13.49
C ARG A 71 -9.91 7.18 14.98
N GLU A 72 -9.97 6.13 15.79
CA GLU A 72 -10.05 6.19 17.25
C GLU A 72 -9.07 5.18 17.84
N LYS A 73 -8.52 5.50 19.01
CA LYS A 73 -7.58 4.62 19.70
C LYS A 73 -8.23 3.28 20.04
N ASN A 74 -7.64 2.18 19.55
CA ASN A 74 -8.05 0.81 19.88
C ASN A 74 -6.83 -0.12 19.95
N LEU A 75 -6.31 -0.34 21.15
CA LEU A 75 -5.15 -1.20 21.37
C LEU A 75 -5.46 -2.71 21.20
N HIS A 76 -6.75 -3.07 21.11
CA HIS A 76 -7.21 -4.44 20.89
C HIS A 76 -7.59 -4.72 19.44
N PHE A 77 -7.33 -3.78 18.53
CA PHE A 77 -7.59 -3.97 17.10
C PHE A 77 -6.78 -5.15 16.57
N ASP A 78 -7.45 -6.05 15.86
CA ASP A 78 -6.83 -7.24 15.25
C ASP A 78 -6.87 -7.16 13.72
N LEU A 79 -5.72 -6.84 13.13
CA LEU A 79 -5.56 -6.80 11.68
C LEU A 79 -5.77 -8.16 11.01
N SER A 80 -5.56 -9.27 11.74
CA SER A 80 -5.67 -10.62 11.17
C SER A 80 -7.09 -11.01 10.75
N GLU A 81 -8.10 -10.36 11.30
CA GLU A 81 -9.51 -10.58 10.91
C GLU A 81 -9.77 -10.26 9.42
N TYR A 82 -8.97 -9.39 8.82
CA TYR A 82 -9.09 -8.99 7.42
C TYR A 82 -8.35 -9.92 6.44
N PHE A 83 -7.43 -10.74 6.92
CA PHE A 83 -6.56 -11.58 6.06
C PHE A 83 -7.33 -12.52 5.14
N PRO A 84 -8.37 -13.25 5.59
CA PRO A 84 -9.12 -14.15 4.70
C PRO A 84 -9.74 -13.40 3.52
N THR A 85 -10.26 -12.19 3.76
CA THR A 85 -10.86 -11.36 2.71
C THR A 85 -9.80 -10.86 1.74
N LEU A 86 -8.63 -10.42 2.23
CA LEU A 86 -7.52 -9.96 1.39
C LEU A 86 -6.97 -11.08 0.50
N GLU A 87 -6.74 -12.27 1.07
CA GLU A 87 -6.27 -13.43 0.30
C GLU A 87 -7.29 -13.87 -0.76
N LYS A 88 -8.58 -13.84 -0.41
CA LYS A 88 -9.67 -14.15 -1.35
C LYS A 88 -9.73 -13.12 -2.47
N GLU A 89 -9.64 -11.82 -2.16
CA GLU A 89 -9.66 -10.75 -3.15
C GLU A 89 -8.49 -10.87 -4.13
N LEU A 90 -7.26 -11.03 -3.64
CA LEU A 90 -6.08 -11.25 -4.48
C LEU A 90 -6.22 -12.48 -5.37
N ARG A 91 -6.76 -13.58 -4.82
CA ARG A 91 -6.96 -14.83 -5.53
C ARG A 91 -7.99 -14.68 -6.67
N SER A 92 -9.02 -13.84 -6.51
CA SER A 92 -10.04 -13.60 -7.55
C SER A 92 -9.45 -13.01 -8.84
N TYR A 93 -8.36 -12.24 -8.72
CA TYR A 93 -7.58 -11.72 -9.86
C TYR A 93 -6.39 -12.63 -10.24
N GLY A 94 -6.34 -13.84 -9.68
CA GLY A 94 -5.31 -14.83 -9.97
C GLY A 94 -4.03 -14.68 -9.18
N PHE A 95 -3.89 -13.74 -8.27
CA PHE A 95 -2.70 -13.58 -7.45
C PHE A 95 -2.73 -14.49 -6.21
N ARG A 96 -1.62 -15.18 -5.95
CA ARG A 96 -1.47 -16.07 -4.79
C ARG A 96 -0.57 -15.42 -3.76
N PHE A 97 -1.20 -14.94 -2.70
CA PHE A 97 -0.54 -14.31 -1.57
C PHE A 97 -0.97 -14.98 -0.27
N ARG A 98 -0.07 -14.92 0.72
CA ARG A 98 -0.36 -15.27 2.11
C ARG A 98 -0.15 -14.06 2.99
N ALA A 99 -1.08 -13.83 3.90
CA ALA A 99 -0.99 -12.81 4.92
C ALA A 99 -0.31 -13.38 6.17
N GLU A 100 0.63 -12.62 6.71
CA GLU A 100 1.37 -12.96 7.92
C GLU A 100 1.51 -11.71 8.80
N THR A 101 1.19 -11.84 10.08
CA THR A 101 1.52 -10.80 11.06
C THR A 101 3.02 -10.80 11.34
N LYS A 102 3.58 -9.63 11.55
CA LYS A 102 4.94 -9.51 12.10
C LYS A 102 4.84 -9.51 13.61
N GLU A 103 5.49 -10.48 14.26
CA GLU A 103 5.61 -10.48 15.72
C GLU A 103 6.25 -9.17 16.21
N LYS A 104 5.63 -8.56 17.21
CA LYS A 104 6.15 -7.34 17.85
C LYS A 104 7.43 -7.68 18.60
N SER A 105 8.53 -7.01 18.29
CA SER A 105 9.79 -7.13 19.04
C SER A 105 9.85 -6.23 20.28
N ARG A 106 8.90 -5.29 20.41
CA ARG A 106 8.75 -4.33 21.54
C ARG A 106 7.32 -3.82 21.58
N GLU A 107 6.91 -3.22 22.70
CA GLU A 107 5.68 -2.44 22.79
C GLU A 107 5.70 -1.32 21.74
N SER A 108 4.86 -1.46 20.74
CA SER A 108 4.70 -0.52 19.62
C SER A 108 3.22 -0.35 19.36
N ASP A 109 2.78 0.89 19.17
CA ASP A 109 1.41 1.20 18.78
C ASP A 109 1.12 0.87 17.33
N ASN A 110 2.11 0.37 16.58
CA ASN A 110 1.96 -0.04 15.20
C ASN A 110 1.83 -1.56 15.05
N LEU A 111 0.76 -2.00 14.42
CA LEU A 111 0.61 -3.37 13.94
C LEU A 111 1.19 -3.47 12.53
N SER A 112 1.92 -4.54 12.26
CA SER A 112 2.48 -4.76 10.94
C SER A 112 2.12 -6.14 10.42
N ALA A 113 1.72 -6.21 9.14
CA ALA A 113 1.50 -7.45 8.43
C ALA A 113 2.14 -7.40 7.04
N PHE A 114 2.36 -8.56 6.46
CA PHE A 114 2.87 -8.72 5.11
C PHE A 114 1.98 -9.64 4.30
N LEU A 115 1.67 -9.23 3.07
CA LEU A 115 1.18 -10.11 2.03
C LEU A 115 2.38 -10.52 1.16
N LYS A 116 2.65 -11.81 1.05
CA LYS A 116 3.81 -12.35 0.34
C LYS A 116 3.40 -13.28 -0.78
N GLY A 117 4.00 -13.12 -1.95
CA GLY A 117 3.80 -13.98 -3.12
C GLY A 117 5.05 -14.05 -3.99
N GLY A 118 5.18 -15.08 -4.82
CA GLY A 118 6.33 -15.30 -5.70
C GLY A 118 6.44 -14.25 -6.80
N THR A 119 7.53 -13.47 -6.86
CA THR A 119 7.72 -12.40 -7.84
C THR A 119 7.66 -12.92 -9.27
N ARG A 120 8.46 -13.96 -9.55
CA ARG A 120 8.55 -14.57 -10.88
C ARG A 120 7.21 -15.16 -11.35
N GLU A 121 6.46 -15.82 -10.44
CA GLU A 121 5.14 -16.37 -10.74
C GLU A 121 4.20 -15.28 -11.22
N HIS A 122 4.20 -14.12 -10.54
CA HIS A 122 3.28 -13.03 -10.87
C HIS A 122 3.68 -12.26 -12.12
N VAL A 123 4.99 -12.10 -12.39
CA VAL A 123 5.46 -11.53 -13.67
C VAL A 123 5.06 -12.41 -14.83
N LEU A 124 5.31 -13.74 -14.76
CA LEU A 124 4.91 -14.70 -15.81
C LEU A 124 3.39 -14.82 -15.97
N ARG A 125 2.61 -14.54 -14.92
CA ARG A 125 1.15 -14.53 -15.01
C ARG A 125 0.64 -13.36 -15.83
N ILE A 126 1.33 -12.21 -15.76
CA ILE A 126 1.00 -11.00 -16.50
C ILE A 126 1.48 -11.11 -17.96
N ASP A 127 2.70 -11.60 -18.15
CA ASP A 127 3.30 -11.82 -19.45
C ASP A 127 3.99 -13.19 -19.48
N PRO A 128 3.30 -14.24 -20.01
CA PRO A 128 3.85 -15.60 -20.02
C PRO A 128 5.12 -15.75 -20.85
N GLU A 129 5.32 -14.89 -21.84
CA GLU A 129 6.47 -14.91 -22.76
C GLU A 129 7.60 -13.96 -22.29
N ASP A 130 7.46 -13.36 -21.12
CA ASP A 130 8.44 -12.40 -20.60
C ASP A 130 9.81 -13.05 -20.36
N ALA A 131 10.70 -12.90 -21.33
CA ALA A 131 12.08 -13.38 -21.20
C ALA A 131 12.79 -12.78 -19.97
N THR A 132 12.41 -11.58 -19.53
CA THR A 132 13.03 -10.93 -18.37
C THR A 132 12.63 -11.58 -17.04
N ALA A 133 11.53 -12.34 -17.01
CA ALA A 133 11.14 -13.12 -15.84
C ALA A 133 12.21 -14.16 -15.45
N MET A 134 13.03 -14.62 -16.41
CA MET A 134 14.15 -15.54 -16.14
C MET A 134 15.28 -14.88 -15.33
N MET A 135 15.36 -13.54 -15.33
CA MET A 135 16.33 -12.78 -14.54
C MET A 135 15.90 -12.62 -13.07
N ILE A 136 14.68 -13.00 -12.74
CA ILE A 136 14.13 -12.90 -11.39
C ILE A 136 14.51 -14.18 -10.63
N ASP A 137 15.07 -14.03 -9.43
CA ASP A 137 15.34 -15.17 -8.54
C ASP A 137 14.04 -15.93 -8.26
N ARG A 138 14.11 -17.27 -8.30
CA ARG A 138 12.94 -18.13 -8.07
C ARG A 138 12.33 -17.97 -6.67
N ASN A 139 13.16 -17.58 -5.71
CA ASN A 139 12.77 -17.38 -4.31
C ASN A 139 12.43 -15.93 -4.00
N GLU A 140 12.55 -15.01 -4.97
CA GLU A 140 12.20 -13.61 -4.77
C GLU A 140 10.69 -13.47 -4.51
N LEU A 141 10.33 -12.77 -3.44
CA LEU A 141 8.96 -12.53 -3.05
C LEU A 141 8.58 -11.06 -3.24
N ILE A 142 7.47 -10.81 -3.93
CA ILE A 142 6.77 -9.53 -3.80
C ILE A 142 6.16 -9.49 -2.40
N LYS A 143 6.42 -8.39 -1.70
CA LYS A 143 5.88 -8.15 -0.36
C LYS A 143 5.10 -6.85 -0.38
N ILE A 144 3.86 -6.90 0.06
CA ILE A 144 3.04 -5.73 0.36
C ILE A 144 2.99 -5.61 1.87
N LYS A 145 3.56 -4.56 2.40
CA LYS A 145 3.57 -4.27 3.84
C LYS A 145 2.34 -3.45 4.18
N ILE A 146 1.63 -3.86 5.21
CA ILE A 146 0.50 -3.16 5.81
C ILE A 146 0.92 -2.75 7.22
N GLU A 147 0.82 -1.48 7.53
CA GLU A 147 1.05 -0.93 8.86
C GLU A 147 -0.20 -0.21 9.34
N VAL A 148 -0.60 -0.45 10.58
CA VAL A 148 -1.77 0.20 11.21
C VAL A 148 -1.33 0.80 12.53
N ASP A 149 -1.43 2.12 12.64
CA ASP A 149 -1.28 2.84 13.90
C ASP A 149 -2.59 2.69 14.71
N VAL A 150 -2.50 2.05 15.88
CA VAL A 150 -3.65 1.80 16.76
C VAL A 150 -3.82 2.85 17.86
N ASN A 151 -2.92 3.84 17.91
CA ASN A 151 -2.96 4.98 18.81
C ASN A 151 -2.79 6.28 18.02
N PRO A 152 -3.79 6.66 17.20
CA PRO A 152 -3.68 7.79 16.31
C PRO A 152 -3.45 9.11 17.05
N PRO A 153 -2.77 10.09 16.44
CA PRO A 153 -2.68 11.43 16.97
C PRO A 153 -4.05 12.12 16.93
N ASP A 154 -4.30 12.97 17.92
CA ASP A 154 -5.51 13.79 17.96
C ASP A 154 -5.54 14.84 16.83
N GLY A 155 -6.74 15.23 16.42
CA GLY A 155 -6.97 16.36 15.51
C GLY A 155 -6.81 16.03 14.02
N ALA A 156 -6.65 14.78 13.64
CA ALA A 156 -6.69 14.37 12.24
C ALA A 156 -8.12 14.46 11.67
N SER A 157 -8.24 14.96 10.46
CA SER A 157 -9.48 14.96 9.68
C SER A 157 -9.39 14.02 8.48
N PHE A 158 -10.57 13.61 8.00
CA PHE A 158 -10.67 12.53 7.02
C PHE A 158 -11.52 12.96 5.83
N SER A 159 -11.23 12.38 4.68
CA SER A 159 -12.03 12.48 3.46
C SER A 159 -12.29 11.11 2.88
N THR A 160 -13.39 10.95 2.16
CA THR A 160 -13.69 9.71 1.43
C THR A 160 -13.42 9.94 -0.05
N GLN A 161 -12.67 9.04 -0.67
CA GLN A 161 -12.42 9.04 -2.10
C GLN A 161 -12.76 7.68 -2.71
N TYR A 162 -13.02 7.68 -4.02
CA TYR A 162 -13.43 6.49 -4.77
C TYR A 162 -12.39 6.13 -5.82
N ARG A 163 -12.22 4.82 -6.04
CA ARG A 163 -11.47 4.25 -7.14
C ARG A 163 -12.40 3.37 -7.96
N LEU A 164 -12.18 3.32 -9.26
CA LEU A 164 -13.02 2.55 -10.19
C LEU A 164 -12.43 1.17 -10.52
N LEU A 165 -11.15 0.98 -10.30
CA LEU A 165 -10.43 -0.27 -10.56
C LEU A 165 -9.78 -0.78 -9.28
N PRO A 166 -9.76 -2.10 -9.07
CA PRO A 166 -10.20 -3.18 -9.98
C PRO A 166 -11.72 -3.27 -10.16
N ILE A 167 -12.52 -2.83 -9.22
CA ILE A 167 -13.96 -2.58 -9.23
C ILE A 167 -14.22 -1.30 -8.41
N PRO A 168 -15.38 -0.63 -8.53
CA PRO A 168 -15.64 0.55 -7.71
C PRO A 168 -15.55 0.26 -6.21
N TYR A 169 -14.74 1.03 -5.49
CA TYR A 169 -14.60 0.95 -4.03
C TYR A 169 -14.29 2.32 -3.44
N GLU A 170 -14.58 2.47 -2.15
CA GLU A 170 -14.31 3.68 -1.39
C GLU A 170 -13.15 3.48 -0.41
N VAL A 171 -12.42 4.55 -0.15
CA VAL A 171 -11.33 4.60 0.82
C VAL A 171 -11.49 5.85 1.68
N THR A 172 -11.46 5.67 2.99
CA THR A 172 -11.29 6.79 3.92
C THR A 172 -9.81 7.14 4.01
N LEU A 173 -9.50 8.40 3.74
CA LEU A 173 -8.13 8.94 3.74
C LEU A 173 -8.00 10.00 4.83
N TYR A 174 -6.80 10.22 5.31
CA TYR A 174 -6.46 11.51 5.89
C TYR A 174 -6.65 12.58 4.82
N ASP A 175 -7.25 13.71 5.18
CA ASP A 175 -7.32 14.86 4.27
C ASP A 175 -5.92 15.44 3.99
N LEU A 176 -5.79 16.25 2.96
CA LEU A 176 -4.50 16.81 2.56
C LEU A 176 -3.79 17.57 3.70
N PRO A 177 -4.47 18.42 4.49
CA PRO A 177 -3.85 19.08 5.64
C PRO A 177 -3.28 18.11 6.68
N SER A 178 -4.02 17.05 7.03
CA SER A 178 -3.58 16.05 7.99
C SER A 178 -2.42 15.19 7.43
N LEU A 179 -2.46 14.83 6.13
CA LEU A 179 -1.35 14.18 5.44
C LEU A 179 -0.09 15.05 5.46
N PHE A 180 -0.23 16.35 5.20
CA PHE A 180 0.88 17.32 5.24
C PHE A 180 1.46 17.47 6.66
N ALA A 181 0.60 17.61 7.66
CA ALA A 181 1.02 17.69 9.07
C ALA A 181 1.84 16.46 9.49
N GLY A 182 1.39 15.25 9.15
CA GLY A 182 2.13 14.01 9.40
C GLY A 182 3.47 13.96 8.67
N LYS A 183 3.55 14.48 7.45
CA LYS A 183 4.80 14.56 6.71
C LYS A 183 5.75 15.60 7.29
N LEU A 184 5.24 16.76 7.69
CA LEU A 184 6.03 17.79 8.36
C LEU A 184 6.60 17.29 9.69
N HIS A 185 5.78 16.62 10.50
CA HIS A 185 6.23 15.96 11.72
C HIS A 185 7.36 14.95 11.44
N ALA A 186 7.21 14.12 10.40
CA ALA A 186 8.24 13.17 10.00
C ALA A 186 9.57 13.86 9.60
N VAL A 187 9.50 14.99 8.89
CA VAL A 187 10.68 15.79 8.52
C VAL A 187 11.36 16.41 9.73
N LEU A 188 10.59 16.92 10.70
CA LEU A 188 11.14 17.63 11.87
C LEU A 188 11.62 16.68 12.98
N CYS A 189 10.90 15.60 13.22
CA CYS A 189 11.07 14.77 14.43
C CYS A 189 11.85 13.47 14.18
N ARG A 190 12.08 13.03 12.93
CA ARG A 190 12.88 11.85 12.68
C ARG A 190 14.34 12.08 12.99
N ALA A 191 14.95 11.08 13.65
CA ALA A 191 16.40 11.09 13.92
C ALA A 191 17.21 10.89 12.63
N TRP A 192 17.56 11.97 11.95
CA TRP A 192 18.29 11.96 10.68
C TRP A 192 19.70 11.35 10.75
N LYS A 193 20.27 11.23 11.96
CA LYS A 193 21.62 10.71 12.17
C LYS A 193 21.85 9.28 11.68
N SER A 194 20.79 8.45 11.66
CA SER A 194 20.90 7.03 11.28
C SER A 194 20.24 6.70 9.95
N ARG A 195 19.37 7.57 9.40
CA ARG A 195 18.59 7.27 8.21
C ARG A 195 18.08 8.52 7.51
N VAL A 196 18.86 9.05 6.57
CA VAL A 196 18.38 10.10 5.67
C VAL A 196 17.48 9.47 4.60
N LYS A 197 16.20 9.79 4.63
CA LYS A 197 15.25 9.40 3.57
C LYS A 197 14.86 10.64 2.77
N GLY A 198 15.50 10.87 1.64
CA GLY A 198 15.17 11.97 0.70
C GLY A 198 13.71 12.02 0.28
N ARG A 199 13.00 10.86 0.34
CA ARG A 199 11.58 10.76 0.02
C ARG A 199 10.68 11.65 0.88
N ASP A 200 11.01 11.89 2.15
CA ASP A 200 10.20 12.74 3.03
C ASP A 200 10.30 14.21 2.60
N LEU A 201 11.49 14.65 2.16
CA LEU A 201 11.69 15.98 1.58
C LEU A 201 11.02 16.10 0.20
N TYR A 202 11.10 15.05 -0.61
CA TYR A 202 10.43 15.01 -1.90
C TYR A 202 8.90 15.16 -1.76
N ASP A 203 8.30 14.41 -0.83
CA ASP A 203 6.87 14.52 -0.54
C ASP A 203 6.51 15.92 -0.02
N TYR A 204 7.36 16.53 0.80
CA TYR A 204 7.17 17.90 1.27
C TYR A 204 7.12 18.92 0.11
N VAL A 205 8.04 18.78 -0.85
CA VAL A 205 8.06 19.64 -2.06
C VAL A 205 6.78 19.43 -2.88
N PHE A 206 6.34 18.17 -3.05
CA PHE A 206 5.11 17.85 -3.75
C PHE A 206 3.90 18.60 -3.18
N TYR A 207 3.72 18.62 -1.85
CA TYR A 207 2.63 19.36 -1.21
C TYR A 207 2.66 20.88 -1.47
N ARG A 208 3.83 21.46 -1.69
CA ARG A 208 3.96 22.88 -2.00
C ARG A 208 3.61 23.23 -3.44
N SER A 209 3.57 22.22 -4.31
CA SER A 209 3.33 22.36 -5.74
C SER A 209 1.89 21.98 -6.13
N ALA A 210 1.16 21.34 -5.24
CA ALA A 210 -0.25 20.95 -5.38
C ALA A 210 -1.17 21.99 -4.74
#